data_8078663e2134287abe446eae47c85d86
#
_entry.id   8078663e2134287abe446eae47c85d86
#
_cell.length_a   1.000
_cell.length_b   1.000
_cell.length_c   1.000
_cell.angle_alpha   90.00
_cell.angle_beta   90.00
_cell.angle_gamma   90.00
#
_symmetry.space_group_name_H-M   'P 1'
#
loop_
_entity.id
_entity.type
_entity.pdbx_description
1 polymer ?
#
loop_
_entity_poly.entity_id
_entity_poly.type
_entity_poly.pdbx_seq_one_letter_code
_entity_poly.pdbx_strand_id
1 'polypeptide(L)'
;LDNCFADISDWCASKRLQLNATKTEVLWFGSAANLRKIPPGSGSVHAGSSVIEPLSVVRDLGVMIDAQFSMQEHVSRTARSCFFHLRWLRSVRTQLGRDVTDNLVAALVLSRLDYCNAMLAELPASTLAPLQRVLHAAARLVCGLRPRDHVTASLKELHWLPIRQRIDYKLCLMVHNVSVGHAPAYLSGILKPVAAVPSRAHLRDAAEGDFVVPGSRLKLGDRAFSIAAPRAWNRLPTELKLTLSTPAFKRGLKTFLFRTAYAD
;
A
#
# COMPACT_ATOMS: atom_id res chain seq x y z
N LEU A 1 -24.27 17.17 1.46
CA LEU A 1 -22.85 17.47 1.19
C LEU A 1 -22.61 18.98 1.15
N ASP A 2 -23.46 19.77 0.47
CA ASP A 2 -23.30 21.22 0.33
C ASP A 2 -23.25 21.94 1.69
N ASN A 3 -24.10 21.56 2.66
CA ASN A 3 -24.05 22.10 4.02
C ASN A 3 -22.72 21.79 4.73
N CYS A 4 -22.24 20.55 4.62
CA CYS A 4 -20.95 20.17 5.19
C CYS A 4 -19.79 20.95 4.54
N PHE A 5 -19.91 21.22 3.25
CA PHE A 5 -18.89 21.99 2.53
C PHE A 5 -18.91 23.47 2.96
N ALA A 6 -20.11 24.03 3.22
CA ALA A 6 -20.26 25.37 3.78
C ALA A 6 -19.62 25.46 5.18
N ASP A 7 -19.93 24.51 6.07
CA ASP A 7 -19.34 24.44 7.42
C ASP A 7 -17.80 24.39 7.39
N ILE A 8 -17.23 23.58 6.48
CA ILE A 8 -15.76 23.49 6.29
C ILE A 8 -15.20 24.83 5.78
N SER A 9 -15.90 25.49 4.84
CA SER A 9 -15.49 26.79 4.30
C SER A 9 -15.47 27.86 5.37
N ASP A 10 -16.49 27.92 6.23
CA ASP A 10 -16.60 28.85 7.33
C ASP A 10 -15.52 28.59 8.40
N TRP A 11 -15.26 27.31 8.70
CA TRP A 11 -14.17 26.94 9.59
C TRP A 11 -12.81 27.37 9.02
N CYS A 12 -12.56 27.12 7.73
CA CYS A 12 -11.35 27.56 7.07
C CYS A 12 -11.19 29.10 7.15
N ALA A 13 -12.25 29.85 6.83
CA ALA A 13 -12.27 31.30 6.91
C ALA A 13 -11.95 31.80 8.34
N SER A 14 -12.51 31.18 9.38
CA SER A 14 -12.21 31.47 10.79
C SER A 14 -10.73 31.29 11.14
N LYS A 15 -10.01 30.42 10.41
CA LYS A 15 -8.57 30.14 10.56
C LYS A 15 -7.71 30.92 9.56
N ARG A 16 -8.29 31.88 8.83
CA ARG A 16 -7.61 32.66 7.76
C ARG A 16 -7.07 31.75 6.64
N LEU A 17 -7.72 30.61 6.41
CA LEU A 17 -7.46 29.69 5.31
C LEU A 17 -8.53 29.86 4.24
N GLN A 18 -8.18 29.62 2.99
CA GLN A 18 -9.13 29.63 1.87
C GLN A 18 -9.11 28.29 1.17
N LEU A 19 -10.29 27.69 0.99
CA LEU A 19 -10.45 26.50 0.17
C LEU A 19 -10.22 26.86 -1.31
N ASN A 20 -9.41 26.05 -1.98
CA ASN A 20 -9.18 26.20 -3.40
C ASN A 20 -10.13 25.29 -4.17
N ALA A 21 -11.23 25.87 -4.67
CA ALA A 21 -12.24 25.12 -5.45
C ALA A 21 -11.66 24.43 -6.68
N THR A 22 -10.62 25.00 -7.33
CA THR A 22 -10.00 24.42 -8.52
C THR A 22 -9.14 23.18 -8.22
N LYS A 23 -8.80 22.95 -6.95
CA LYS A 23 -8.05 21.78 -6.46
C LYS A 23 -8.93 20.83 -5.66
N THR A 24 -10.19 21.17 -5.45
CA THR A 24 -11.15 20.30 -4.76
C THR A 24 -11.71 19.31 -5.77
N GLU A 25 -11.61 18.04 -5.44
CA GLU A 25 -12.06 16.94 -6.29
C GLU A 25 -13.12 16.13 -5.53
N VAL A 26 -14.15 15.68 -6.23
CA VAL A 26 -15.23 14.82 -5.70
C VAL A 26 -15.15 13.47 -6.36
N LEU A 27 -15.22 12.41 -5.56
CA LEU A 27 -15.19 11.03 -6.04
C LEU A 27 -16.27 10.20 -5.33
N TRP A 28 -17.15 9.58 -6.12
CA TRP A 28 -18.12 8.63 -5.60
C TRP A 28 -17.55 7.22 -5.59
N PHE A 29 -17.63 6.57 -4.45
CA PHE A 29 -17.16 5.19 -4.30
C PHE A 29 -18.30 4.18 -4.38
N GLY A 30 -18.09 3.11 -5.13
CA GLY A 30 -19.07 2.04 -5.21
C GLY A 30 -18.69 0.91 -6.16
N SER A 31 -19.53 -0.12 -6.19
CA SER A 31 -19.46 -1.11 -7.26
C SER A 31 -19.90 -0.48 -8.59
N ALA A 32 -19.43 -1.03 -9.71
CA ALA A 32 -19.83 -0.57 -11.04
C ALA A 32 -21.37 -0.51 -11.21
N ALA A 33 -22.10 -1.44 -10.59
CA ALA A 33 -23.56 -1.47 -10.60
C ALA A 33 -24.17 -0.31 -9.80
N ASN A 34 -23.58 0.06 -8.66
CA ASN A 34 -24.08 1.17 -7.84
C ASN A 34 -23.72 2.53 -8.46
N LEU A 35 -22.53 2.67 -9.00
CA LEU A 35 -22.11 3.90 -9.67
C LEU A 35 -22.99 4.22 -10.89
N ARG A 36 -23.47 3.22 -11.64
CA ARG A 36 -24.41 3.40 -12.75
C ARG A 36 -25.80 3.89 -12.31
N LYS A 37 -26.16 3.76 -11.03
CA LYS A 37 -27.44 4.25 -10.51
C LYS A 37 -27.44 5.75 -10.21
N ILE A 38 -26.27 6.37 -10.17
CA ILE A 38 -26.15 7.83 -9.99
C ILE A 38 -26.58 8.49 -11.29
N PRO A 39 -27.67 9.28 -11.28
CA PRO A 39 -28.16 9.94 -12.50
C PRO A 39 -27.11 10.92 -13.06
N PRO A 40 -26.99 11.08 -14.37
CA PRO A 40 -26.14 12.09 -14.98
C PRO A 40 -26.45 13.49 -14.42
N GLY A 41 -25.43 14.23 -14.00
CA GLY A 41 -25.56 15.58 -13.43
C GLY A 41 -26.03 15.64 -11.97
N SER A 42 -26.32 14.49 -11.33
CA SER A 42 -26.70 14.45 -9.93
C SER A 42 -25.54 13.91 -9.09
N GLY A 43 -24.72 14.71 -8.59
CA GLY A 43 -23.60 14.24 -7.79
C GLY A 43 -22.50 15.29 -7.68
N SER A 44 -22.69 16.39 -8.38
CA SER A 44 -21.89 17.60 -8.25
C SER A 44 -22.10 18.22 -6.88
N VAL A 45 -21.07 18.87 -6.36
CA VAL A 45 -21.06 19.55 -5.05
C VAL A 45 -20.81 21.03 -5.28
N HIS A 46 -21.59 21.89 -4.59
CA HIS A 46 -21.42 23.32 -4.64
C HIS A 46 -20.36 23.78 -3.64
N ALA A 47 -19.31 24.41 -4.14
CA ALA A 47 -18.23 25.01 -3.35
C ALA A 47 -18.26 26.54 -3.53
N GLY A 48 -19.06 27.23 -2.75
CA GLY A 48 -19.32 28.67 -2.95
C GLY A 48 -20.02 28.90 -4.31
N SER A 49 -19.38 29.66 -5.18
CA SER A 49 -19.89 29.91 -6.56
C SER A 49 -19.48 28.86 -7.58
N SER A 50 -18.65 27.89 -7.21
CA SER A 50 -18.13 26.87 -8.12
C SER A 50 -18.91 25.56 -7.98
N VAL A 51 -19.19 24.91 -9.11
CA VAL A 51 -19.76 23.55 -9.16
C VAL A 51 -18.62 22.58 -9.42
N ILE A 52 -18.48 21.56 -8.57
CA ILE A 52 -17.43 20.53 -8.68
C ILE A 52 -18.10 19.25 -9.17
N GLU A 53 -17.73 18.83 -10.36
CA GLU A 53 -18.20 17.59 -10.96
C GLU A 53 -17.43 16.39 -10.43
N PRO A 54 -18.10 15.24 -10.19
CA PRO A 54 -17.45 14.03 -9.74
C PRO A 54 -16.48 13.48 -10.80
N LEU A 55 -15.30 13.08 -10.35
CA LEU A 55 -14.29 12.42 -11.17
C LEU A 55 -14.37 10.89 -11.00
N SER A 56 -13.90 10.16 -12.01
CA SER A 56 -13.76 8.69 -11.92
C SER A 56 -12.46 8.24 -11.23
N VAL A 57 -11.44 9.12 -11.21
CA VAL A 57 -10.14 8.90 -10.58
C VAL A 57 -9.65 10.23 -10.02
N VAL A 58 -9.20 10.22 -8.79
CA VAL A 58 -8.58 11.38 -8.12
C VAL A 58 -7.16 11.05 -7.68
N ARG A 59 -6.35 12.09 -7.48
CA ARG A 59 -5.01 11.95 -6.93
C ARG A 59 -4.96 12.49 -5.51
N ASP A 60 -4.87 11.58 -4.54
CA ASP A 60 -4.71 11.94 -3.13
C ASP A 60 -3.32 11.53 -2.62
N LEU A 61 -2.57 12.49 -2.05
CA LEU A 61 -1.22 12.31 -1.51
C LEU A 61 -0.29 11.48 -2.43
N GLY A 62 -0.44 11.66 -3.75
CA GLY A 62 0.37 10.96 -4.75
C GLY A 62 -0.18 9.59 -5.19
N VAL A 63 -1.21 9.08 -4.53
CA VAL A 63 -1.90 7.84 -4.90
C VAL A 63 -3.07 8.16 -5.82
N MET A 64 -3.23 7.37 -6.91
CA MET A 64 -4.40 7.44 -7.77
C MET A 64 -5.48 6.53 -7.21
N ILE A 65 -6.61 7.11 -6.85
CA ILE A 65 -7.76 6.39 -6.27
C ILE A 65 -8.88 6.43 -7.29
N ASP A 66 -9.32 5.25 -7.74
CA ASP A 66 -10.45 5.12 -8.65
C ASP A 66 -11.75 4.82 -7.90
N ALA A 67 -12.89 5.15 -8.52
CA ALA A 67 -14.22 5.02 -7.94
C ALA A 67 -14.58 3.61 -7.45
N GLN A 68 -13.92 2.58 -7.94
CA GLN A 68 -14.11 1.18 -7.52
C GLN A 68 -13.02 0.67 -6.58
N PHE A 69 -12.06 1.51 -6.20
CA PHE A 69 -10.87 1.11 -5.44
C PHE A 69 -10.12 -0.06 -6.09
N SER A 70 -10.15 -0.17 -7.42
CA SER A 70 -9.43 -1.24 -8.12
C SER A 70 -7.92 -1.08 -8.08
N MET A 71 -7.44 0.15 -7.88
CA MET A 71 -6.03 0.56 -7.88
C MET A 71 -5.31 0.33 -9.21
N GLN A 72 -6.02 -0.01 -10.28
CA GLN A 72 -5.43 -0.30 -11.59
C GLN A 72 -4.71 0.92 -12.17
N GLU A 73 -5.32 2.12 -12.06
CA GLU A 73 -4.68 3.35 -12.54
C GLU A 73 -3.41 3.68 -11.75
N HIS A 74 -3.45 3.53 -10.41
CA HIS A 74 -2.26 3.72 -9.58
C HIS A 74 -1.13 2.76 -9.97
N VAL A 75 -1.42 1.47 -10.10
CA VAL A 75 -0.46 0.43 -10.51
C VAL A 75 0.11 0.74 -11.90
N SER A 76 -0.76 1.08 -12.86
CA SER A 76 -0.35 1.42 -14.23
C SER A 76 0.57 2.63 -14.27
N ARG A 77 0.21 3.69 -13.54
CA ARG A 77 0.99 4.93 -13.47
C ARG A 77 2.35 4.71 -12.80
N THR A 78 2.37 3.98 -11.69
CA THR A 78 3.60 3.61 -10.98
C THR A 78 4.51 2.79 -11.89
N ALA A 79 3.97 1.75 -12.54
CA ALA A 79 4.74 0.93 -13.46
C ALA A 79 5.32 1.72 -14.64
N ARG A 80 4.52 2.60 -15.27
CA ARG A 80 4.99 3.49 -16.36
C ARG A 80 6.13 4.39 -15.91
N SER A 81 6.01 5.03 -14.74
CA SER A 81 7.04 5.87 -14.16
C SER A 81 8.32 5.08 -13.87
N CYS A 82 8.21 3.91 -13.28
CA CYS A 82 9.36 3.04 -13.01
C CYS A 82 10.06 2.59 -14.31
N PHE A 83 9.30 2.17 -15.32
CA PHE A 83 9.88 1.79 -16.62
C PHE A 83 10.54 2.97 -17.34
N PHE A 84 10.05 4.19 -17.16
CA PHE A 84 10.72 5.39 -17.66
C PHE A 84 12.12 5.53 -17.03
N HIS A 85 12.23 5.45 -15.70
CA HIS A 85 13.51 5.52 -15.01
C HIS A 85 14.44 4.35 -15.37
N LEU A 86 13.91 3.13 -15.50
CA LEU A 86 14.72 1.97 -15.89
C LEU A 86 15.28 2.10 -17.32
N ARG A 87 14.53 2.70 -18.26
CA ARG A 87 15.04 2.96 -19.61
C ARG A 87 16.17 3.98 -19.57
N TRP A 88 16.00 5.05 -18.82
CA TRP A 88 17.04 6.06 -18.65
C TRP A 88 18.30 5.48 -17.99
N LEU A 89 18.15 4.75 -16.90
CA LEU A 89 19.27 4.08 -16.23
C LEU A 89 20.00 3.09 -17.17
N ARG A 90 19.24 2.41 -18.02
CA ARG A 90 19.83 1.47 -19.00
C ARG A 90 20.74 2.16 -20.01
N SER A 91 20.43 3.37 -20.46
CA SER A 91 21.26 4.10 -21.42
C SER A 91 22.62 4.50 -20.85
N VAL A 92 22.71 4.70 -19.54
CA VAL A 92 23.94 5.10 -18.83
C VAL A 92 24.63 3.95 -18.07
N ARG A 93 23.99 2.74 -18.05
CA ARG A 93 24.41 1.59 -17.24
C ARG A 93 25.88 1.19 -17.44
N THR A 94 26.38 1.27 -18.68
CA THR A 94 27.77 0.91 -19.03
C THR A 94 28.79 1.84 -18.41
N GLN A 95 28.40 3.07 -18.08
CA GLN A 95 29.28 4.08 -17.47
C GLN A 95 29.16 4.03 -15.92
N LEU A 96 28.15 3.35 -15.40
CA LEU A 96 27.90 3.23 -13.96
C LEU A 96 28.38 1.85 -13.48
N GLY A 97 29.06 1.81 -12.35
CA GLY A 97 29.34 0.57 -11.64
C GLY A 97 28.04 -0.09 -11.14
N ARG A 98 28.13 -1.36 -10.73
CA ARG A 98 26.98 -2.12 -10.21
C ARG A 98 26.36 -1.44 -8.99
N ASP A 99 27.17 -1.02 -8.01
CA ASP A 99 26.72 -0.43 -6.75
C ASP A 99 25.99 0.89 -6.98
N VAL A 100 26.50 1.73 -7.89
CA VAL A 100 25.83 2.99 -8.25
C VAL A 100 24.49 2.70 -8.94
N THR A 101 24.44 1.69 -9.81
CA THR A 101 23.20 1.27 -10.47
C THR A 101 22.17 0.77 -9.46
N ASP A 102 22.58 -0.06 -8.48
CA ASP A 102 21.70 -0.55 -7.43
C ASP A 102 21.13 0.60 -6.59
N ASN A 103 21.98 1.53 -6.16
CA ASN A 103 21.55 2.71 -5.40
C ASN A 103 20.55 3.58 -6.18
N LEU A 104 20.78 3.81 -7.47
CA LEU A 104 19.86 4.57 -8.33
C LEU A 104 18.54 3.81 -8.55
N VAL A 105 18.58 2.51 -8.73
CA VAL A 105 17.37 1.67 -8.82
C VAL A 105 16.62 1.70 -7.50
N ALA A 106 17.30 1.61 -6.36
CA ALA A 106 16.66 1.71 -5.06
C ALA A 106 15.95 3.07 -4.89
N ALA A 107 16.62 4.17 -5.23
CA ALA A 107 16.08 5.52 -5.08
C ALA A 107 14.95 5.84 -6.06
N LEU A 108 15.06 5.44 -7.32
CA LEU A 108 14.15 5.85 -8.39
C LEU A 108 13.04 4.86 -8.71
N VAL A 109 13.22 3.58 -8.35
CA VAL A 109 12.29 2.51 -8.70
C VAL A 109 11.73 1.84 -7.45
N LEU A 110 12.57 1.27 -6.56
CA LEU A 110 12.07 0.54 -5.39
C LEU A 110 11.32 1.45 -4.44
N SER A 111 11.76 2.68 -4.23
CA SER A 111 11.05 3.69 -3.43
C SER A 111 9.61 3.92 -3.91
N ARG A 112 9.39 3.91 -5.24
CA ARG A 112 8.04 4.05 -5.84
C ARG A 112 7.19 2.80 -5.68
N LEU A 113 7.80 1.61 -5.76
CA LEU A 113 7.12 0.35 -5.53
C LEU A 113 6.69 0.19 -4.06
N ASP A 114 7.43 0.79 -3.13
CA ASP A 114 7.18 0.71 -1.70
C ASP A 114 6.30 1.86 -1.17
N TYR A 115 6.12 2.93 -1.97
CA TYR A 115 5.28 4.05 -1.58
C TYR A 115 3.81 3.63 -1.51
N CYS A 116 3.18 3.79 -0.34
CA CYS A 116 1.78 3.45 -0.06
C CYS A 116 1.38 2.02 -0.47
N ASN A 117 2.33 1.08 -0.58
CA ASN A 117 2.06 -0.27 -1.06
C ASN A 117 1.10 -1.08 -0.17
N ALA A 118 0.92 -0.70 1.11
CA ALA A 118 -0.09 -1.30 1.99
C ALA A 118 -1.53 -1.18 1.43
N MET A 119 -1.83 -0.14 0.63
CA MET A 119 -3.12 0.02 -0.05
C MET A 119 -3.37 -1.04 -1.13
N LEU A 120 -2.33 -1.73 -1.57
CA LEU A 120 -2.40 -2.81 -2.56
C LEU A 120 -2.63 -4.18 -1.92
N ALA A 121 -2.89 -4.22 -0.60
CA ALA A 121 -3.19 -5.45 0.13
C ALA A 121 -4.36 -6.21 -0.50
N GLU A 122 -4.26 -7.53 -0.52
CA GLU A 122 -5.30 -8.46 -1.01
C GLU A 122 -5.78 -8.19 -2.46
N LEU A 123 -5.03 -7.40 -3.24
CA LEU A 123 -5.31 -7.25 -4.67
C LEU A 123 -4.98 -8.55 -5.43
N PRO A 124 -5.73 -8.86 -6.50
CA PRO A 124 -5.43 -9.99 -7.37
C PRO A 124 -4.00 -9.94 -7.93
N ALA A 125 -3.38 -11.10 -8.09
CA ALA A 125 -2.04 -11.20 -8.67
C ALA A 125 -1.94 -10.56 -10.06
N SER A 126 -3.00 -10.63 -10.86
CA SER A 126 -3.09 -9.97 -12.17
C SER A 126 -2.95 -8.45 -12.08
N THR A 127 -3.54 -7.82 -11.04
CA THR A 127 -3.41 -6.38 -10.79
C THR A 127 -2.00 -6.01 -10.36
N LEU A 128 -1.34 -6.85 -9.54
CA LEU A 128 0.03 -6.61 -9.07
C LEU A 128 1.12 -6.96 -10.11
N ALA A 129 0.78 -7.74 -11.13
CA ALA A 129 1.73 -8.23 -12.14
C ALA A 129 2.55 -7.13 -12.84
N PRO A 130 2.01 -5.93 -13.15
CA PRO A 130 2.82 -4.84 -13.70
C PRO A 130 3.96 -4.39 -12.78
N LEU A 131 3.72 -4.31 -11.46
CA LEU A 131 4.75 -3.94 -10.48
C LEU A 131 5.80 -5.05 -10.34
N GLN A 132 5.38 -6.31 -10.35
CA GLN A 132 6.30 -7.45 -10.33
C GLN A 132 7.20 -7.46 -11.59
N ARG A 133 6.67 -7.12 -12.76
CA ARG A 133 7.46 -6.97 -13.99
C ARG A 133 8.48 -5.84 -13.88
N VAL A 134 8.13 -4.72 -13.24
CA VAL A 134 9.08 -3.64 -12.93
C VAL A 134 10.21 -4.15 -12.06
N LEU A 135 9.90 -4.85 -10.96
CA LEU A 135 10.90 -5.42 -10.05
C LEU A 135 11.86 -6.37 -10.78
N HIS A 136 11.33 -7.22 -11.65
CA HIS A 136 12.15 -8.13 -12.48
C HIS A 136 13.04 -7.37 -13.47
N ALA A 137 12.53 -6.31 -14.10
CA ALA A 137 13.32 -5.47 -15.02
C ALA A 137 14.42 -4.72 -14.28
N ALA A 138 14.15 -4.26 -13.06
CA ALA A 138 15.12 -3.60 -12.19
C ALA A 138 16.26 -4.57 -11.80
N ALA A 139 15.94 -5.79 -11.36
CA ALA A 139 16.93 -6.81 -11.02
C ALA A 139 17.82 -7.18 -12.23
N ARG A 140 17.21 -7.35 -13.41
CA ARG A 140 18.00 -7.59 -14.65
C ARG A 140 18.94 -6.44 -14.97
N LEU A 141 18.53 -5.20 -14.74
CA LEU A 141 19.36 -4.03 -14.97
C LEU A 141 20.58 -4.01 -14.03
N VAL A 142 20.37 -4.22 -12.74
CA VAL A 142 21.46 -4.24 -11.73
C VAL A 142 22.43 -5.38 -12.00
N CYS A 143 21.93 -6.59 -12.28
CA CYS A 143 22.77 -7.78 -12.50
C CYS A 143 23.29 -7.91 -13.95
N GLY A 144 22.97 -6.98 -14.84
CA GLY A 144 23.43 -7.03 -16.23
C GLY A 144 22.86 -8.19 -17.06
N LEU A 145 21.69 -8.69 -16.71
CA LEU A 145 21.04 -9.81 -17.38
C LEU A 145 20.32 -9.40 -18.66
N ARG A 146 20.15 -10.36 -19.57
CA ARG A 146 19.36 -10.19 -20.79
C ARG A 146 17.86 -10.16 -20.49
N PRO A 147 17.00 -9.60 -21.36
CA PRO A 147 15.55 -9.50 -21.12
C PRO A 147 14.83 -10.83 -20.85
N ARG A 148 15.35 -11.93 -21.37
CA ARG A 148 14.75 -13.28 -21.26
C ARG A 148 15.37 -14.16 -20.18
N ASP A 149 16.46 -13.71 -19.54
CA ASP A 149 17.12 -14.49 -18.50
C ASP A 149 16.23 -14.64 -17.27
N HIS A 150 16.36 -15.80 -16.59
CA HIS A 150 15.68 -16.05 -15.35
C HIS A 150 16.17 -15.09 -14.26
N VAL A 151 15.23 -14.48 -13.53
CA VAL A 151 15.53 -13.39 -12.59
C VAL A 151 15.52 -13.82 -11.12
N THR A 152 15.01 -15.02 -10.82
CA THR A 152 14.84 -15.48 -9.43
C THR A 152 16.18 -15.52 -8.68
N ALA A 153 17.24 -16.03 -9.30
CA ALA A 153 18.58 -16.06 -8.70
C ALA A 153 19.07 -14.64 -8.35
N SER A 154 18.87 -13.67 -9.27
CA SER A 154 19.23 -12.28 -9.04
C SER A 154 18.43 -11.60 -7.94
N LEU A 155 17.13 -11.90 -7.82
CA LEU A 155 16.31 -11.41 -6.71
C LEU A 155 16.79 -11.98 -5.38
N LYS A 156 17.18 -13.28 -5.34
CA LYS A 156 17.79 -13.91 -4.18
C LYS A 156 19.13 -13.24 -3.82
N GLU A 157 20.02 -13.03 -4.78
CA GLU A 157 21.32 -12.35 -4.62
C GLU A 157 21.19 -10.91 -4.10
N LEU A 158 20.27 -10.14 -4.68
CA LEU A 158 19.97 -8.76 -4.27
C LEU A 158 19.19 -8.67 -2.94
N HIS A 159 18.77 -9.80 -2.37
CA HIS A 159 17.89 -9.84 -1.21
C HIS A 159 16.61 -9.02 -1.37
N TRP A 160 16.03 -9.02 -2.57
CA TRP A 160 14.80 -8.29 -2.87
C TRP A 160 13.57 -9.17 -2.69
N LEU A 161 12.62 -8.69 -1.90
CA LEU A 161 11.32 -9.32 -1.73
C LEU A 161 10.44 -9.08 -2.96
N PRO A 162 9.67 -10.07 -3.42
CA PRO A 162 8.61 -9.89 -4.42
C PRO A 162 7.56 -8.88 -3.93
N ILE A 163 6.75 -8.35 -4.85
CA ILE A 163 5.78 -7.29 -4.55
C ILE A 163 4.81 -7.68 -3.43
N ARG A 164 4.28 -8.91 -3.43
CA ARG A 164 3.36 -9.38 -2.38
C ARG A 164 4.00 -9.34 -1.01
N GLN A 165 5.21 -9.86 -0.87
CA GLN A 165 5.94 -9.86 0.40
C GLN A 165 6.38 -8.46 0.84
N ARG A 166 6.56 -7.51 -0.08
CA ARG A 166 6.78 -6.09 0.27
C ARG A 166 5.55 -5.47 0.89
N ILE A 167 4.35 -5.81 0.40
CA ILE A 167 3.08 -5.38 0.97
C ILE A 167 2.91 -5.97 2.36
N ASP A 168 3.10 -7.28 2.51
CA ASP A 168 3.00 -7.98 3.80
C ASP A 168 4.02 -7.42 4.81
N TYR A 169 5.26 -7.15 4.37
CA TYR A 169 6.29 -6.49 5.19
C TYR A 169 5.81 -5.15 5.74
N LYS A 170 5.20 -4.31 4.90
CA LYS A 170 4.70 -3.00 5.32
C LYS A 170 3.54 -3.13 6.32
N LEU A 171 2.58 -4.01 6.04
CA LEU A 171 1.45 -4.27 6.95
C LEU A 171 1.93 -4.77 8.31
N CYS A 172 2.79 -5.79 8.33
CA CYS A 172 3.33 -6.34 9.58
C CYS A 172 4.17 -5.31 10.36
N LEU A 173 4.94 -4.46 9.67
CA LEU A 173 5.68 -3.39 10.33
C LEU A 173 4.74 -2.34 10.98
N MET A 174 3.62 -2.02 10.33
CA MET A 174 2.62 -1.12 10.91
C MET A 174 1.97 -1.74 12.16
N VAL A 175 1.60 -3.03 12.12
CA VAL A 175 1.08 -3.75 13.28
C VAL A 175 2.10 -3.79 14.42
N HIS A 176 3.36 -4.09 14.12
CA HIS A 176 4.42 -4.06 15.12
C HIS A 176 4.54 -2.69 15.80
N ASN A 177 4.52 -1.60 15.01
CA ASN A 177 4.57 -0.24 15.57
C ASN A 177 3.36 0.06 16.47
N VAL A 178 2.19 -0.48 16.16
CA VAL A 178 1.01 -0.40 17.04
C VAL A 178 1.27 -1.17 18.35
N SER A 179 1.79 -2.39 18.26
CA SER A 179 2.03 -3.26 19.41
C SER A 179 3.06 -2.68 20.39
N VAL A 180 4.10 -1.97 19.89
CA VAL A 180 5.14 -1.35 20.71
C VAL A 180 4.87 0.13 21.06
N GLY A 181 3.68 0.64 20.72
CA GLY A 181 3.28 2.02 21.05
C GLY A 181 3.93 3.12 20.20
N HIS A 182 4.53 2.78 19.06
CA HIS A 182 5.17 3.74 18.15
C HIS A 182 4.23 4.24 17.03
N ALA A 183 2.99 3.79 17.01
CA ALA A 183 1.99 4.19 16.02
C ALA A 183 1.07 5.30 16.59
N PRO A 184 0.49 6.15 15.71
CA PRO A 184 -0.56 7.08 16.12
C PRO A 184 -1.76 6.37 16.76
N ALA A 185 -2.40 7.03 17.75
CA ALA A 185 -3.48 6.44 18.55
C ALA A 185 -4.67 5.93 17.71
N TYR A 186 -4.99 6.57 16.60
CA TYR A 186 -6.09 6.12 15.73
C TYR A 186 -5.84 4.74 15.11
N LEU A 187 -4.60 4.34 14.86
CA LEU A 187 -4.26 3.01 14.37
C LEU A 187 -4.43 1.94 15.46
N SER A 188 -4.09 2.28 16.70
CA SER A 188 -4.30 1.38 17.86
C SER A 188 -5.78 1.07 18.06
N GLY A 189 -6.67 2.03 17.80
CA GLY A 189 -8.12 1.83 17.88
C GLY A 189 -8.72 0.91 16.81
N ILE A 190 -8.01 0.73 15.68
CA ILE A 190 -8.45 -0.12 14.56
C ILE A 190 -8.11 -1.60 14.81
N LEU A 191 -7.00 -1.87 15.49
CA LEU A 191 -6.48 -3.22 15.72
C LEU A 191 -6.85 -3.70 17.13
N LYS A 192 -7.53 -4.84 17.24
CA LYS A 192 -7.92 -5.43 18.52
C LYS A 192 -7.09 -6.68 18.81
N PRO A 193 -6.21 -6.69 19.85
CA PRO A 193 -5.52 -7.91 20.25
C PRO A 193 -6.51 -8.99 20.68
N VAL A 194 -6.23 -10.26 20.38
CA VAL A 194 -7.06 -11.38 20.83
C VAL A 194 -7.12 -11.44 22.36
N ALA A 195 -6.03 -11.15 23.04
CA ALA A 195 -5.94 -11.08 24.50
C ALA A 195 -6.89 -10.04 25.12
N ALA A 196 -7.29 -9.00 24.39
CA ALA A 196 -8.24 -7.99 24.85
C ALA A 196 -9.73 -8.41 24.70
N VAL A 197 -9.98 -9.63 24.20
CA VAL A 197 -11.34 -10.19 24.05
C VAL A 197 -11.58 -11.17 25.21
N PRO A 198 -12.45 -10.87 26.20
CA PRO A 198 -12.61 -11.71 27.40
C PRO A 198 -12.92 -13.19 27.10
N SER A 199 -13.77 -13.45 26.09
CA SER A 199 -14.13 -14.81 25.67
C SER A 199 -13.01 -15.57 24.97
N ARG A 200 -11.94 -14.91 24.55
CA ARG A 200 -10.80 -15.48 23.81
C ARG A 200 -9.45 -15.30 24.52
N ALA A 201 -9.41 -14.59 25.64
CA ALA A 201 -8.18 -14.28 26.36
C ALA A 201 -7.41 -15.52 26.85
N HIS A 202 -8.09 -16.65 27.03
CA HIS A 202 -7.50 -17.93 27.44
C HIS A 202 -7.11 -18.84 26.27
N LEU A 203 -7.37 -18.43 25.04
CA LEU A 203 -7.02 -19.20 23.87
C LEU A 203 -5.53 -19.05 23.53
N ARG A 204 -4.98 -20.05 22.86
CA ARG A 204 -3.58 -20.06 22.40
C ARG A 204 -3.21 -18.83 21.59
N ASP A 205 -4.10 -18.39 20.70
CA ASP A 205 -3.92 -17.20 19.85
C ASP A 205 -3.62 -15.93 20.66
N ALA A 206 -4.22 -15.81 21.88
CA ALA A 206 -3.99 -14.67 22.77
C ALA A 206 -2.54 -14.65 23.29
N ALA A 207 -2.02 -15.83 23.67
CA ALA A 207 -0.62 -15.97 24.13
C ALA A 207 0.39 -15.80 22.99
N GLU A 208 -0.01 -16.10 21.76
CA GLU A 208 0.82 -15.96 20.56
C GLU A 208 0.90 -14.53 20.03
N GLY A 209 0.18 -13.56 20.63
CA GLY A 209 0.20 -12.16 20.23
C GLY A 209 -0.59 -11.86 18.96
N ASP A 210 -1.66 -12.62 18.70
CA ASP A 210 -2.51 -12.45 17.54
C ASP A 210 -3.49 -11.29 17.68
N PHE A 211 -3.95 -10.78 16.55
CA PHE A 211 -5.01 -9.79 16.44
C PHE A 211 -6.30 -10.40 15.89
N VAL A 212 -7.44 -9.89 16.34
CA VAL A 212 -8.75 -10.28 15.84
C VAL A 212 -8.87 -9.87 14.37
N VAL A 213 -9.25 -10.81 13.52
CA VAL A 213 -9.59 -10.52 12.12
C VAL A 213 -11.10 -10.32 12.04
N PRO A 214 -11.59 -9.09 11.80
CA PRO A 214 -13.02 -8.84 11.63
C PRO A 214 -13.57 -9.57 10.41
N GLY A 215 -14.84 -9.96 10.47
CA GLY A 215 -15.54 -10.54 9.32
C GLY A 215 -15.76 -9.48 8.23
N SER A 216 -15.62 -9.87 6.97
CA SER A 216 -15.96 -9.05 5.81
C SER A 216 -16.92 -9.79 4.90
N ARG A 217 -17.90 -9.05 4.36
CA ARG A 217 -18.87 -9.59 3.38
C ARG A 217 -18.44 -9.30 1.94
N LEU A 218 -17.53 -8.37 1.73
CA LEU A 218 -17.14 -7.89 0.41
C LEU A 218 -15.62 -7.97 0.23
N LYS A 219 -15.17 -8.32 -0.95
CA LYS A 219 -13.73 -8.34 -1.32
C LYS A 219 -13.04 -7.00 -1.06
N LEU A 220 -13.75 -5.88 -1.19
CA LEU A 220 -13.23 -4.57 -0.86
C LEU A 220 -12.93 -4.44 0.64
N GLY A 221 -13.83 -4.95 1.49
CA GLY A 221 -13.63 -4.98 2.94
C GLY A 221 -12.42 -5.79 3.37
N ASP A 222 -12.11 -6.90 2.68
CA ASP A 222 -10.92 -7.72 2.95
C ASP A 222 -9.61 -6.94 2.83
N ARG A 223 -9.59 -5.86 2.05
CA ARG A 223 -8.45 -4.98 1.82
C ARG A 223 -8.29 -3.90 2.88
N ALA A 224 -9.31 -3.69 3.73
CA ALA A 224 -9.22 -2.74 4.82
C ALA A 224 -8.05 -3.09 5.75
N PHE A 225 -7.34 -2.08 6.24
CA PHE A 225 -6.20 -2.27 7.15
C PHE A 225 -6.57 -3.10 8.38
N SER A 226 -7.78 -2.89 8.93
CA SER A 226 -8.33 -3.65 10.06
C SER A 226 -8.45 -5.17 9.81
N ILE A 227 -8.42 -5.60 8.56
CA ILE A 227 -8.55 -7.02 8.16
C ILE A 227 -7.24 -7.53 7.56
N ALA A 228 -6.69 -6.84 6.57
CA ALA A 228 -5.50 -7.27 5.87
C ALA A 228 -4.25 -7.31 6.78
N ALA A 229 -4.13 -6.33 7.68
CA ALA A 229 -2.98 -6.25 8.58
C ALA A 229 -2.96 -7.37 9.63
N PRO A 230 -4.06 -7.65 10.39
CA PRO A 230 -4.13 -8.83 11.25
C PRO A 230 -3.93 -10.14 10.51
N ARG A 231 -4.47 -10.30 9.30
CA ARG A 231 -4.25 -11.52 8.48
C ARG A 231 -2.79 -11.74 8.16
N ALA A 232 -2.07 -10.69 7.76
CA ALA A 232 -0.64 -10.78 7.47
C ALA A 232 0.17 -11.05 8.75
N TRP A 233 -0.17 -10.39 9.86
CA TRP A 233 0.49 -10.54 11.15
C TRP A 233 0.33 -11.93 11.76
N ASN A 234 -0.89 -12.47 11.79
CA ASN A 234 -1.18 -13.75 12.44
C ASN A 234 -0.50 -14.94 11.73
N ARG A 235 0.01 -14.76 10.50
CA ARG A 235 0.83 -15.77 9.80
C ARG A 235 2.28 -15.80 10.26
N LEU A 236 2.72 -14.81 11.04
CA LEU A 236 4.11 -14.74 11.52
C LEU A 236 4.35 -15.76 12.64
N PRO A 237 5.58 -16.28 12.78
CA PRO A 237 5.97 -17.08 13.94
C PRO A 237 5.81 -16.29 15.25
N THR A 238 5.44 -16.99 16.31
CA THR A 238 5.21 -16.39 17.65
C THR A 238 6.42 -15.60 18.15
N GLU A 239 7.62 -16.14 17.99
CA GLU A 239 8.86 -15.48 18.42
C GLU A 239 9.04 -14.12 17.73
N LEU A 240 8.64 -14.02 16.46
CA LEU A 240 8.73 -12.78 15.72
C LEU A 240 7.66 -11.77 16.18
N LYS A 241 6.43 -12.21 16.43
CA LYS A 241 5.34 -11.35 16.93
C LYS A 241 5.66 -10.77 18.32
N LEU A 242 6.34 -11.52 19.17
CA LEU A 242 6.71 -11.10 20.53
C LEU A 242 8.01 -10.28 20.59
N THR A 243 8.67 -10.04 19.47
CA THR A 243 9.89 -9.23 19.41
C THR A 243 9.56 -7.75 19.65
N LEU A 244 10.06 -7.15 20.73
CA LEU A 244 9.82 -5.74 21.07
C LEU A 244 10.73 -4.77 20.31
N SER A 245 11.94 -5.18 19.97
CA SER A 245 12.92 -4.35 19.27
C SER A 245 12.56 -4.19 17.80
N THR A 246 12.18 -2.99 17.37
CA THR A 246 11.85 -2.70 15.97
C THR A 246 12.98 -3.03 14.98
N PRO A 247 14.27 -2.76 15.26
CA PRO A 247 15.35 -3.19 14.38
C PRO A 247 15.47 -4.71 14.26
N ALA A 248 15.33 -5.45 15.38
CA ALA A 248 15.34 -6.91 15.38
C ALA A 248 14.14 -7.48 14.62
N PHE A 249 12.94 -6.95 14.87
CA PHE A 249 11.71 -7.30 14.15
C PHE A 249 11.87 -7.11 12.64
N LYS A 250 12.35 -5.95 12.17
CA LYS A 250 12.56 -5.68 10.75
C LYS A 250 13.47 -6.71 10.09
N ARG A 251 14.57 -7.08 10.74
CA ARG A 251 15.49 -8.10 10.22
C ARG A 251 14.84 -9.48 10.19
N GLY A 252 14.21 -9.90 11.28
CA GLY A 252 13.51 -11.18 11.37
C GLY A 252 12.38 -11.30 10.37
N LEU A 253 11.54 -10.25 10.24
CA LEU A 253 10.44 -10.19 9.29
C LEU A 253 10.94 -10.31 7.84
N LYS A 254 12.00 -9.57 7.47
CA LYS A 254 12.58 -9.67 6.13
C LYS A 254 13.08 -11.09 5.86
N THR A 255 13.76 -11.71 6.82
CA THR A 255 14.27 -13.09 6.70
C THR A 255 13.13 -14.10 6.54
N PHE A 256 12.08 -13.98 7.36
CA PHE A 256 10.90 -14.85 7.29
C PHE A 256 10.23 -14.74 5.92
N LEU A 257 9.89 -13.53 5.48
CA LEU A 257 9.22 -13.30 4.19
C LEU A 257 10.10 -13.72 3.01
N PHE A 258 11.41 -13.55 3.11
CA PHE A 258 12.35 -13.97 2.09
C PHE A 258 12.38 -15.50 1.96
N ARG A 259 12.47 -16.21 3.07
CA ARG A 259 12.39 -17.68 3.10
C ARG A 259 11.06 -18.17 2.53
N THR A 260 9.95 -17.58 2.96
CA THR A 260 8.61 -17.93 2.44
C THR A 260 8.46 -17.68 0.94
N ALA A 261 9.08 -16.60 0.41
CA ALA A 261 8.99 -16.27 -1.01
C ALA A 261 9.83 -17.15 -1.93
N TYR A 262 10.95 -17.68 -1.40
CA TYR A 262 11.98 -18.39 -2.16
C TYR A 262 12.29 -19.79 -1.57
N ALA A 263 11.42 -20.32 -0.70
CA ALA A 263 11.46 -21.74 -0.34
C ALA A 263 11.28 -22.55 -1.63
N ASP A 264 12.19 -23.47 -1.85
CA ASP A 264 12.17 -24.40 -2.98
C ASP A 264 11.13 -25.50 -2.72
#